data_28317a69949cfcf8cb338334b900b5c3
#
_entry.id   28317a69949cfcf8cb338334b900b5c3
#
_cell.length_a   1.000
_cell.length_b   1.000
_cell.length_c   1.000
_cell.angle_alpha   90.00
_cell.angle_beta   90.00
_cell.angle_gamma   90.00
#
_symmetry.space_group_name_H-M   'P 1'
#
loop_
_entity.id
_entity.type
_entity.pdbx_description
1 polymer ?
#
loop_
_entity_poly.entity_id
_entity_poly.type
_entity_poly.pdbx_seq_one_letter_code
_entity_poly.pdbx_strand_id
1 'polypeptide(L)' 'MINEKIKIDGMSCGHCIIAVRKELSRLPLKIKDVSIGSAEIEYDESKVTSDEIKKAIVNSGYSVSGN' A
#
# COMPACT_ATOMS: atom_id res chain seq x y z
N MET A 1 -4.34 -12.42 10.66
CA MET A 1 -4.20 -11.14 9.94
C MET A 1 -2.90 -10.46 10.33
N ILE A 2 -2.20 -9.91 9.35
CA ILE A 2 -0.90 -9.29 9.56
C ILE A 2 -1.03 -7.79 9.36
N ASN A 3 -0.54 -7.02 10.32
CA ASN A 3 -0.45 -5.56 10.16
C ASN A 3 0.91 -5.22 9.59
N GLU A 4 0.92 -4.44 8.54
CA GLU A 4 2.17 -4.03 7.91
C GLU A 4 2.12 -2.55 7.58
N LYS A 5 3.20 -1.85 7.87
CA LYS A 5 3.36 -0.46 7.49
C LYS A 5 4.38 -0.38 6.37
N ILE A 6 3.98 0.15 5.24
CA ILE A 6 4.82 0.21 4.05
C ILE A 6 5.22 1.65 3.81
N LYS A 7 6.51 1.87 3.64
CA LYS A 7 7.02 3.18 3.29
C LYS A 7 6.99 3.35 1.78
N ILE A 8 6.48 4.48 1.33
CA ILE A 8 6.25 4.73 -0.08
C ILE A 8 7.01 5.99 -0.50
N ASP A 9 7.82 5.87 -1.54
CA ASP A 9 8.55 6.99 -2.11
C ASP A 9 7.76 7.63 -3.23
N GLY A 10 7.94 8.94 -3.39
CA GLY A 10 7.32 9.66 -4.49
C GLY A 10 5.96 10.25 -4.17
N MET A 11 5.43 10.00 -3.00
CA MET A 11 4.18 10.61 -2.57
C MET A 11 4.43 12.03 -2.07
N SER A 12 3.85 12.99 -2.75
CA SER A 12 4.08 14.39 -2.39
C SER A 12 2.79 15.19 -2.24
N CYS A 13 1.63 14.59 -2.45
CA CYS A 13 0.36 15.30 -2.36
C CYS A 13 -0.78 14.36 -2.02
N GLY A 14 -1.95 14.93 -1.70
CA GLY A 14 -3.11 14.14 -1.31
C GLY A 14 -3.65 13.22 -2.39
N HIS A 15 -3.45 13.58 -3.65
CA HIS A 15 -3.88 12.73 -4.75
C HIS A 15 -3.13 11.40 -4.78
N CYS A 16 -1.90 11.41 -4.30
CA CYS A 16 -1.10 10.18 -4.22
C CYS A 16 -1.73 9.19 -3.25
N ILE A 17 -2.26 9.68 -2.15
CA ILE A 17 -2.93 8.84 -1.16
C ILE A 17 -4.13 8.14 -1.80
N ILE A 18 -4.91 8.87 -2.57
CA ILE A 18 -6.10 8.32 -3.23
C ILE A 18 -5.70 7.24 -4.23
N ALA A 19 -4.65 7.48 -5.02
CA ALA A 19 -4.18 6.52 -6.01
C ALA A 19 -3.72 5.22 -5.35
N VAL A 20 -2.92 5.31 -4.30
CA VAL A 20 -2.45 4.13 -3.58
C VAL A 20 -3.62 3.39 -2.96
N ARG A 21 -4.53 4.10 -2.34
CA ARG A 21 -5.70 3.52 -1.72
C ARG A 21 -6.55 2.75 -2.72
N LYS A 22 -6.74 3.33 -3.88
CA LYS A 22 -7.53 2.72 -4.94
C LYS A 22 -6.90 1.41 -5.40
N GLU A 23 -5.59 1.39 -5.58
CA GLU A 23 -4.89 0.18 -6.01
C GLU A 23 -4.94 -0.89 -4.91
N LEU A 24 -4.72 -0.50 -3.67
CA LEU A 24 -4.76 -1.45 -2.55
C LEU A 24 -6.16 -2.03 -2.34
N SER A 25 -7.19 -1.27 -2.64
CA SER A 25 -8.57 -1.74 -2.45
C SER A 25 -8.94 -2.86 -3.40
N ARG A 26 -8.15 -3.09 -4.44
CA ARG A 26 -8.37 -4.21 -5.36
C ARG A 26 -7.94 -5.54 -4.77
N LEU A 27 -7.17 -5.50 -3.70
CA LEU A 27 -6.66 -6.71 -3.05
C LEU A 27 -7.53 -7.06 -1.84
N PRO A 28 -7.58 -8.34 -1.46
CA PRO A 28 -8.35 -8.76 -0.30
C PRO A 28 -7.64 -8.42 1.00
N LEU A 29 -7.54 -7.14 1.28
CA LEU A 29 -6.89 -6.63 2.48
C LEU A 29 -7.69 -5.47 3.06
N LYS A 30 -7.30 -5.05 4.26
CA LYS A 30 -7.92 -3.94 4.94
C LYS A 30 -6.94 -2.78 4.99
N ILE A 31 -7.40 -1.61 4.55
CA ILE A 31 -6.59 -0.41 4.63
C ILE A 31 -6.86 0.26 5.97
N LYS A 32 -5.86 0.32 6.82
CA LYS A 32 -6.01 0.95 8.13
C LYS A 32 -5.75 2.44 8.06
N ASP A 33 -4.68 2.83 7.39
CA ASP A 33 -4.33 4.23 7.25
C ASP A 33 -3.42 4.40 6.06
N VAL A 34 -3.62 5.49 5.32
CA VAL A 34 -2.72 5.85 4.23
C VAL A 34 -2.34 7.30 4.43
N SER A 35 -1.05 7.54 4.58
CA SER A 35 -0.49 8.87 4.76
C SER A 35 0.52 9.15 3.66
N ILE A 36 0.92 10.41 3.55
CA ILE A 36 1.98 10.76 2.61
C ILE A 36 3.26 10.05 3.06
N GLY A 37 3.78 9.20 2.18
CA GLY A 37 5.00 8.46 2.44
C GLY A 37 4.83 7.13 3.13
N SER A 38 3.61 6.74 3.51
CA SER A 38 3.41 5.44 4.16
C SER A 38 1.98 4.96 4.05
N ALA A 39 1.82 3.66 4.16
CA ALA A 39 0.50 3.04 4.20
C ALA A 39 0.50 1.94 5.24
N GLU A 40 -0.52 1.92 6.07
CA GLU A 40 -0.70 0.88 7.07
C GLU A 40 -1.88 0.02 6.66
N ILE A 41 -1.63 -1.28 6.52
CA ILE A 41 -2.63 -2.22 6.05
C ILE A 41 -2.67 -3.45 6.93
N GLU A 42 -3.79 -4.14 6.87
CA GLU A 42 -3.96 -5.42 7.53
C GLU A 42 -4.41 -6.43 6.48
N TYR A 43 -3.70 -7.54 6.37
CA TYR A 43 -4.02 -8.54 5.35
C TYR A 43 -3.80 -9.95 5.86
N ASP A 44 -4.41 -10.90 5.16
CA ASP A 44 -4.24 -12.31 5.42
C ASP A 44 -3.26 -12.87 4.40
N GLU A 45 -2.10 -13.31 4.85
CA GLU A 45 -1.05 -13.79 3.96
C GLU A 45 -1.44 -15.03 3.17
N SER A 46 -2.51 -15.70 3.56
CA SER A 46 -3.03 -16.83 2.80
C SER A 46 -3.85 -16.38 1.59
N LYS A 47 -4.25 -15.13 1.54
CA LYS A 47 -5.05 -14.56 0.45
C LYS A 47 -4.27 -13.61 -0.42
N VAL A 48 -3.35 -12.86 0.16
CA VAL A 48 -2.53 -11.90 -0.56
C VAL A 48 -1.16 -11.87 0.07
N THR A 49 -0.13 -11.67 -0.74
CA THR A 49 1.24 -11.61 -0.26
C THR A 49 1.72 -10.17 -0.20
N SER A 50 2.77 -9.92 0.59
CA SER A 50 3.35 -8.58 0.65
C SER A 50 3.92 -8.15 -0.71
N ASP A 51 4.37 -9.09 -1.52
CA ASP A 51 4.85 -8.79 -2.87
C ASP A 51 3.72 -8.22 -3.73
N GLU A 52 2.53 -8.79 -3.63
CA GLU A 52 1.37 -8.30 -4.37
C GLU A 52 0.99 -6.89 -3.92
N ILE A 53 1.09 -6.63 -2.64
CA ILE A 53 0.81 -5.30 -2.09
C ILE A 53 1.82 -4.28 -2.62
N LYS A 54 3.09 -4.65 -2.62
CA LYS A 54 4.15 -3.78 -3.14
C LYS A 54 3.94 -3.52 -4.63
N LYS A 55 3.54 -4.54 -5.37
CA LYS A 55 3.24 -4.39 -6.80
C LYS A 55 2.09 -3.41 -7.03
N ALA A 56 1.07 -3.49 -6.19
CA ALA A 56 -0.06 -2.56 -6.33
C ALA A 56 0.40 -1.12 -6.13
N ILE A 57 1.30 -0.89 -5.20
CA ILE A 57 1.84 0.44 -4.97
C ILE A 57 2.67 0.91 -6.16
N VAL A 58 3.50 0.03 -6.70
CA VAL A 58 4.29 0.35 -7.89
C VAL A 58 3.37 0.65 -9.08
N ASN A 59 2.29 -0.11 -9.23
CA ASN A 59 1.32 0.11 -10.31
C ASN A 59 0.63 1.46 -10.19
N SER A 60 0.53 2.01 -8.99
CA SER A 60 -0.06 3.33 -8.81
C SER A 60 0.91 4.46 -9.20
N GLY A 61 2.14 4.12 -9.54
CA GLY A 61 3.13 5.10 -9.99
C GLY A 61 4.16 5.49 -8.95
N TYR A 62 4.22 4.78 -7.84
CA TYR A 62 5.14 5.09 -6.75
C TYR A 62 6.06 3.93 -6.47
N SER A 63 7.05 4.13 -5.63
CA SER A 63 8.01 3.10 -5.26
C SER A 63 7.87 2.75 -3.80
N VAL A 64 8.09 1.49 -3.47
CA VAL A 64 8.16 1.06 -2.07
C VAL A 64 9.58 1.32 -1.59
N SER A 65 9.67 2.06 -0.49
CA SER A 65 10.95 2.45 0.10
C SER A 65 11.32 1.52 1.23
N GLY A 66 12.51 1.04 1.19
CA GLY A 66 13.16 0.46 2.35
C GLY A 66 12.54 -0.77 2.97
N ASN A 67 12.74 -1.80 2.71
CA ASN A 67 12.37 -3.12 3.16
C ASN A 67 11.63 -3.84 2.17
#